data_62ca66ae780461524ba5105b35b8e15d
#
_entry.id   62ca66ae780461524ba5105b35b8e15d
#
_cell.length_a   1.000
_cell.length_b   1.000
_cell.length_c   1.000
_cell.angle_alpha   90.00
_cell.angle_beta   90.00
_cell.angle_gamma   90.00
#
_symmetry.space_group_name_H-M   'P 1'
#
loop_
_entity.id
_entity.type
_entity.pdbx_description
1 polymer ?
#
loop_
_entity_poly.entity_id
_entity_poly.type
_entity_poly.pdbx_seq_one_letter_code
_entity_poly.pdbx_strand_id
1 'polypeptide(L)'
;KFLSLFKSVIIKSVYCVNCGYCAAECKSGCIDMANGVHISNQCKHCFSCHDIYPHCLRYNSIKNRIGAKVMTGLDRYYSFGIKENWLRVYFDYEGTSSFWKSDGDGEVPNKKKDAFLNFVKDAGLVDEDKSLKGKEYKYIKYKPNKFAEKMFSLGVDDESMWAYLMCNLVYAEDSEEFRWFIKNIPFSETSTPESIKLRLDEVMENDKSGLGKRNICDALKSFLIKTPFGKQLGLGSVIDYEEKVSSNGRETITLNYFVRGSWKNPDEKVILYALYKFAEACGNYRQFTLTRLLDTSVESAGISPTQIFGLNRETM
;
A
#
# COMPACT_ATOMS: atom_id res chain seq x y z
N LYS A 1 -2.24 -18.24 25.41
CA LYS A 1 -1.33 -17.15 25.87
C LYS A 1 0.12 -17.61 25.95
N PHE A 2 0.44 -18.73 26.67
CA PHE A 2 1.80 -19.24 26.82
C PHE A 2 2.46 -19.62 25.49
N LEU A 3 1.74 -20.31 24.61
CA LEU A 3 2.27 -20.74 23.30
C LEU A 3 2.61 -19.57 22.36
N SER A 4 1.85 -18.49 22.43
CA SER A 4 2.13 -17.29 21.63
C SER A 4 3.36 -16.54 22.16
N LEU A 5 3.51 -16.49 23.49
CA LEU A 5 4.69 -15.90 24.16
C LEU A 5 5.96 -16.71 23.84
N PHE A 6 5.87 -18.04 23.92
CA PHE A 6 6.96 -18.95 23.60
C PHE A 6 7.41 -18.85 22.14
N LYS A 7 6.48 -18.84 21.20
CA LYS A 7 6.78 -18.56 19.78
C LYS A 7 7.48 -17.22 19.59
N SER A 8 7.02 -16.19 20.30
CA SER A 8 7.65 -14.86 20.25
C SER A 8 9.10 -14.87 20.72
N VAL A 9 9.39 -15.59 21.82
CA VAL A 9 10.76 -15.73 22.35
C VAL A 9 11.67 -16.45 21.36
N ILE A 10 11.21 -17.56 20.78
CA ILE A 10 11.98 -18.30 19.77
C ILE A 10 12.26 -17.43 18.55
N ILE A 11 11.26 -16.73 18.02
CA ILE A 11 11.42 -15.83 16.88
C ILE A 11 12.45 -14.75 17.21
N LYS A 12 12.40 -14.16 18.42
CA LYS A 12 13.36 -13.14 18.84
C LYS A 12 14.79 -13.68 18.87
N SER A 13 15.01 -14.87 19.43
CA SER A 13 16.36 -15.45 19.53
C SER A 13 16.94 -15.84 18.17
N VAL A 14 16.10 -16.35 17.25
CA VAL A 14 16.54 -16.79 15.92
C VAL A 14 16.79 -15.61 14.97
N TYR A 15 15.97 -14.54 15.08
CA TYR A 15 16.00 -13.41 14.14
C TYR A 15 16.50 -12.11 14.77
N CYS A 16 17.22 -12.20 15.88
CA CYS A 16 17.82 -11.05 16.53
C CYS A 16 18.81 -10.36 15.58
N VAL A 17 18.62 -9.05 15.38
CA VAL A 17 19.47 -8.20 14.52
C VAL A 17 20.44 -7.37 15.33
N ASN A 18 20.57 -7.66 16.59
CA ASN A 18 21.48 -6.97 17.50
C ASN A 18 21.27 -5.45 17.54
N CYS A 19 20.02 -4.98 17.43
CA CYS A 19 19.70 -3.55 17.36
C CYS A 19 19.88 -2.81 18.71
N GLY A 20 20.13 -3.52 19.81
CA GLY A 20 20.36 -2.95 21.13
C GLY A 20 19.12 -2.43 21.87
N TYR A 21 17.96 -2.42 21.23
CA TYR A 21 16.76 -1.82 21.81
C TYR A 21 16.31 -2.51 23.10
N CYS A 22 16.39 -3.84 23.16
CA CYS A 22 16.05 -4.58 24.37
C CYS A 22 17.00 -4.27 25.55
N ALA A 23 18.26 -3.94 25.26
CA ALA A 23 19.21 -3.49 26.27
C ALA A 23 18.89 -2.07 26.76
N ALA A 24 18.54 -1.17 25.85
CA ALA A 24 18.14 0.21 26.17
C ALA A 24 16.87 0.28 27.04
N GLU A 25 15.90 -0.62 26.80
CA GLU A 25 14.65 -0.69 27.57
C GLU A 25 14.77 -1.52 28.87
N CYS A 26 15.90 -2.15 29.07
CA CYS A 26 16.10 -2.97 30.29
C CYS A 26 16.36 -2.08 31.50
N LYS A 27 15.33 -1.80 32.29
CA LYS A 27 15.45 -1.00 33.53
C LYS A 27 16.47 -1.53 34.53
N SER A 28 16.81 -2.81 34.47
CA SER A 28 17.81 -3.44 35.35
C SER A 28 19.22 -3.45 34.75
N GLY A 29 19.38 -2.97 33.49
CA GLY A 29 20.68 -2.98 32.80
C GLY A 29 21.30 -4.38 32.65
N CYS A 30 20.49 -5.43 32.67
CA CYS A 30 20.97 -6.82 32.70
C CYS A 30 21.16 -7.45 31.31
N ILE A 31 20.97 -6.67 30.24
CA ILE A 31 21.11 -7.15 28.85
C ILE A 31 22.36 -6.52 28.24
N ASP A 32 23.32 -7.35 27.87
CA ASP A 32 24.53 -6.97 27.15
C ASP A 32 24.41 -7.45 25.69
N MET A 33 24.85 -6.61 24.75
CA MET A 33 24.75 -6.81 23.31
C MET A 33 26.11 -6.86 22.59
N ALA A 34 27.22 -6.82 23.32
CA ALA A 34 28.57 -6.69 22.74
C ALA A 34 28.94 -7.88 21.83
N ASN A 35 28.57 -9.11 22.24
CA ASN A 35 28.84 -10.35 21.49
C ASN A 35 27.57 -11.20 21.32
N GLY A 36 26.47 -10.57 21.01
CA GLY A 36 25.14 -11.20 20.99
C GLY A 36 24.30 -10.80 22.20
N VAL A 37 23.14 -11.40 22.37
CA VAL A 37 22.25 -11.07 23.49
C VAL A 37 22.65 -11.91 24.72
N HIS A 38 23.26 -11.29 25.69
CA HIS A 38 23.60 -11.90 26.98
C HIS A 38 22.74 -11.30 28.11
N ILE A 39 22.11 -12.16 28.90
CA ILE A 39 21.27 -11.76 30.03
C ILE A 39 22.00 -12.16 31.32
N SER A 40 22.34 -11.16 32.12
CA SER A 40 23.02 -11.41 33.43
C SER A 40 22.04 -11.92 34.48
N ASN A 41 22.60 -12.49 35.57
CA ASN A 41 21.83 -12.97 36.72
C ASN A 41 21.05 -11.88 37.48
N GLN A 42 21.23 -10.60 37.10
CA GLN A 42 20.48 -9.47 37.66
C GLN A 42 19.10 -9.29 37.00
N CYS A 43 18.76 -10.13 36.04
CA CYS A 43 17.49 -10.11 35.39
C CYS A 43 16.32 -10.34 36.35
N LYS A 44 15.43 -9.37 36.49
CA LYS A 44 14.24 -9.45 37.35
C LYS A 44 13.06 -10.14 36.71
N HIS A 45 13.22 -10.70 35.51
CA HIS A 45 12.17 -11.33 34.71
C HIS A 45 10.91 -10.47 34.53
N CYS A 46 11.08 -9.14 34.45
CA CYS A 46 9.95 -8.20 34.30
C CYS A 46 9.33 -8.21 32.89
N PHE A 47 9.94 -8.88 31.94
CA PHE A 47 9.51 -9.01 30.54
C PHE A 47 9.40 -7.70 29.74
N SER A 48 9.82 -6.56 30.28
CA SER A 48 9.81 -5.28 29.55
C SER A 48 10.53 -5.37 28.20
N CYS A 49 11.61 -6.14 28.11
CA CYS A 49 12.31 -6.41 26.85
C CYS A 49 11.50 -7.26 25.84
N HIS A 50 10.40 -7.86 26.27
CA HIS A 50 9.47 -8.62 25.41
C HIS A 50 8.31 -7.78 24.93
N ASP A 51 7.96 -6.70 25.64
CA ASP A 51 6.88 -5.78 25.25
C ASP A 51 7.29 -4.90 24.04
N ILE A 52 8.55 -4.94 23.67
CA ILE A 52 9.16 -4.17 22.58
C ILE A 52 8.84 -4.74 21.18
N TYR A 53 8.31 -5.94 21.11
CA TYR A 53 8.05 -6.59 19.82
C TYR A 53 7.27 -5.79 18.80
N PRO A 54 6.21 -5.06 19.18
CA PRO A 54 5.48 -4.23 18.23
C PRO A 54 6.34 -3.13 17.59
N HIS A 55 7.46 -2.78 18.21
CA HIS A 55 8.31 -1.67 17.82
C HIS A 55 9.56 -2.11 17.04
N CYS A 56 9.82 -3.40 16.91
CA CYS A 56 10.95 -3.91 16.14
C CYS A 56 10.56 -4.04 14.65
N LEU A 57 11.10 -3.16 13.81
CA LEU A 57 10.82 -3.13 12.37
C LEU A 57 11.00 -4.50 11.69
N ARG A 58 12.10 -5.19 12.04
CA ARG A 58 12.39 -6.50 11.46
C ARG A 58 11.51 -7.63 11.99
N TYR A 59 11.09 -7.55 13.25
CA TYR A 59 10.16 -8.53 13.81
C TYR A 59 8.82 -8.49 13.06
N ASN A 60 8.30 -7.33 12.78
CA ASN A 60 7.03 -7.20 12.06
C ASN A 60 7.13 -7.72 10.63
N SER A 61 8.25 -7.48 9.92
CA SER A 61 8.45 -8.06 8.58
C SER A 61 8.59 -9.59 8.62
N ILE A 62 9.25 -10.15 9.66
CA ILE A 62 9.35 -11.60 9.85
C ILE A 62 8.00 -12.20 10.25
N LYS A 63 7.25 -11.56 11.15
CA LYS A 63 5.89 -11.98 11.52
C LYS A 63 4.98 -12.06 10.31
N ASN A 64 5.09 -11.10 9.41
CA ASN A 64 4.35 -11.08 8.17
C ASN A 64 4.78 -12.20 7.20
N ARG A 65 6.07 -12.61 7.22
CA ARG A 65 6.58 -13.74 6.44
C ARG A 65 6.21 -15.11 7.03
N ILE A 66 6.29 -15.27 8.36
CA ILE A 66 6.00 -16.56 9.03
C ILE A 66 4.50 -16.83 9.09
N GLY A 67 3.70 -15.80 9.20
CA GLY A 67 2.27 -15.91 8.95
C GLY A 67 2.00 -15.68 7.49
N ALA A 68 2.59 -16.49 6.58
CA ALA A 68 2.36 -16.36 5.14
C ALA A 68 0.87 -16.09 4.91
N LYS A 69 0.50 -14.83 5.00
CA LYS A 69 -0.80 -14.37 4.56
C LYS A 69 -0.75 -14.71 3.08
N VAL A 70 -1.49 -15.71 2.68
CA VAL A 70 -1.82 -15.86 1.27
C VAL A 70 -2.14 -14.45 0.81
N MET A 71 -1.38 -13.91 -0.14
CA MET A 71 -1.61 -12.54 -0.60
C MET A 71 -3.03 -12.48 -1.12
N THR A 72 -3.91 -11.93 -0.32
CA THR A 72 -5.33 -11.80 -0.65
C THR A 72 -5.57 -10.41 -1.22
N GLY A 73 -6.45 -10.31 -2.21
CA GLY A 73 -6.84 -9.02 -2.77
C GLY A 73 -5.84 -8.43 -3.75
N LEU A 74 -4.96 -9.25 -4.36
CA LEU A 74 -4.11 -8.79 -5.46
C LEU A 74 -4.92 -8.42 -6.72
N ASP A 75 -6.04 -9.09 -6.99
CA ASP A 75 -6.93 -8.79 -8.12
C ASP A 75 -8.20 -8.03 -7.70
N ARG A 76 -8.11 -7.26 -6.62
CA ARG A 76 -9.24 -6.60 -5.96
C ARG A 76 -9.95 -5.58 -6.86
N TYR A 77 -9.23 -4.97 -7.78
CA TYR A 77 -9.79 -4.01 -8.72
C TYR A 77 -10.17 -4.66 -10.06
N TYR A 78 -10.19 -5.99 -10.11
CA TYR A 78 -10.42 -6.80 -11.30
C TYR A 78 -9.51 -6.34 -12.46
N SER A 79 -9.94 -6.53 -13.70
CA SER A 79 -9.21 -6.04 -14.88
C SER A 79 -9.46 -4.56 -15.20
N PHE A 80 -10.13 -3.82 -14.31
CA PHE A 80 -10.59 -2.47 -14.63
C PHE A 80 -9.65 -1.38 -14.10
N GLY A 81 -9.03 -1.63 -12.94
CA GLY A 81 -8.32 -0.59 -12.22
C GLY A 81 -9.23 0.60 -11.91
N ILE A 82 -8.71 1.80 -12.11
CA ILE A 82 -9.46 3.06 -12.01
C ILE A 82 -9.06 4.01 -13.13
N LYS A 83 -9.93 4.96 -13.44
CA LYS A 83 -9.65 6.09 -14.32
C LYS A 83 -9.87 7.40 -13.56
N GLU A 84 -9.08 8.41 -13.86
CA GLU A 84 -9.19 9.72 -13.23
C GLU A 84 -10.61 10.30 -13.38
N ASN A 85 -11.21 10.21 -14.58
CA ASN A 85 -12.54 10.72 -14.82
C ASN A 85 -13.62 10.08 -13.93
N TRP A 86 -13.46 8.81 -13.50
CA TRP A 86 -14.38 8.17 -12.56
C TRP A 86 -14.31 8.81 -11.17
N LEU A 87 -13.10 9.15 -10.75
CA LEU A 87 -12.91 9.84 -9.47
C LEU A 87 -13.40 11.28 -9.56
N ARG A 88 -13.22 11.95 -10.70
CA ARG A 88 -13.74 13.30 -10.96
C ARG A 88 -15.26 13.33 -10.78
N VAL A 89 -15.99 12.46 -11.45
CA VAL A 89 -17.45 12.37 -11.31
C VAL A 89 -17.84 12.03 -9.86
N TYR A 90 -17.12 11.13 -9.20
CA TYR A 90 -17.37 10.81 -7.79
C TYR A 90 -17.20 12.04 -6.88
N PHE A 91 -16.21 12.89 -7.16
CA PHE A 91 -15.97 14.14 -6.44
C PHE A 91 -17.05 15.20 -6.74
N ASP A 92 -17.49 15.32 -7.99
CA ASP A 92 -18.58 16.23 -8.38
C ASP A 92 -19.88 15.91 -7.63
N TYR A 93 -20.11 14.65 -7.30
CA TYR A 93 -21.22 14.21 -6.46
C TYR A 93 -20.88 14.19 -4.97
N GLU A 94 -19.70 14.68 -4.58
CA GLU A 94 -19.19 14.61 -3.20
C GLU A 94 -19.31 13.20 -2.58
N GLY A 95 -19.20 12.17 -3.41
CA GLY A 95 -19.31 10.77 -3.00
C GLY A 95 -20.67 10.36 -2.43
N THR A 96 -21.70 11.15 -2.64
CA THR A 96 -23.03 10.92 -2.07
C THR A 96 -23.73 9.71 -2.70
N SER A 97 -24.86 9.32 -2.11
CA SER A 97 -25.69 8.23 -2.64
C SER A 97 -26.19 8.47 -4.06
N SER A 98 -26.24 9.74 -4.50
CA SER A 98 -26.64 10.13 -5.85
C SER A 98 -25.70 9.58 -6.90
N PHE A 99 -24.38 9.58 -6.66
CA PHE A 99 -23.40 8.95 -7.53
C PHE A 99 -23.70 7.45 -7.78
N TRP A 100 -24.04 6.72 -6.73
CA TRP A 100 -24.29 5.29 -6.85
C TRP A 100 -25.64 4.95 -7.48
N LYS A 101 -26.62 5.84 -7.38
CA LYS A 101 -27.97 5.68 -7.92
C LYS A 101 -28.10 6.15 -9.35
N SER A 102 -27.23 7.05 -9.80
CA SER A 102 -27.23 7.49 -11.19
C SER A 102 -26.99 6.26 -12.08
N ASP A 103 -27.93 5.90 -12.92
CA ASP A 103 -27.78 4.86 -13.95
C ASP A 103 -26.81 5.33 -15.06
N GLY A 104 -25.78 6.04 -14.57
CA GLY A 104 -24.67 6.49 -15.36
C GLY A 104 -25.07 7.56 -16.38
N ASP A 105 -24.90 8.81 -16.01
CA ASP A 105 -24.43 9.76 -17.02
C ASP A 105 -22.99 9.34 -17.46
N GLY A 106 -22.85 8.04 -17.67
CA GLY A 106 -21.91 7.39 -18.57
C GLY A 106 -20.55 7.00 -18.05
N GLU A 107 -20.04 7.50 -16.90
CA GLU A 107 -18.60 7.36 -16.69
C GLU A 107 -18.16 6.11 -15.91
N VAL A 108 -18.95 5.65 -14.93
CA VAL A 108 -18.66 4.36 -14.24
C VAL A 108 -19.70 3.30 -14.61
N PRO A 109 -19.44 2.46 -15.59
CA PRO A 109 -20.37 1.41 -15.99
C PRO A 109 -20.73 0.51 -14.81
N ASN A 110 -21.99 0.06 -14.74
CA ASN A 110 -22.49 -0.77 -13.63
C ASN A 110 -21.60 -1.99 -13.30
N LYS A 111 -21.03 -2.63 -14.34
CA LYS A 111 -20.09 -3.74 -14.18
C LYS A 111 -18.78 -3.38 -13.49
N LYS A 112 -18.44 -2.08 -13.42
CA LYS A 112 -17.19 -1.56 -12.84
C LYS A 112 -17.39 -0.90 -11.48
N LYS A 113 -18.65 -0.69 -11.06
CA LYS A 113 -18.98 -0.08 -9.76
C LYS A 113 -18.35 -0.84 -8.58
N ASP A 114 -18.22 -2.15 -8.64
CA ASP A 114 -17.58 -2.94 -7.58
C ASP A 114 -16.08 -2.67 -7.47
N ALA A 115 -15.38 -2.61 -8.60
CA ALA A 115 -13.96 -2.24 -8.62
C ALA A 115 -13.74 -0.83 -8.07
N PHE A 116 -14.60 0.11 -8.48
CA PHE A 116 -14.54 1.50 -8.01
C PHE A 116 -14.87 1.61 -6.51
N LEU A 117 -15.89 0.88 -6.03
CA LEU A 117 -16.19 0.83 -4.59
C LEU A 117 -15.00 0.27 -3.78
N ASN A 118 -14.37 -0.80 -4.26
CA ASN A 118 -13.17 -1.32 -3.62
C ASN A 118 -12.07 -0.26 -3.55
N PHE A 119 -11.84 0.46 -4.65
CA PHE A 119 -10.86 1.53 -4.68
C PHE A 119 -11.15 2.65 -3.66
N VAL A 120 -12.37 3.19 -3.61
CA VAL A 120 -12.67 4.28 -2.67
C VAL A 120 -12.60 3.82 -1.20
N LYS A 121 -12.90 2.55 -0.92
CA LYS A 121 -12.68 1.94 0.41
C LYS A 121 -11.20 1.86 0.76
N ASP A 122 -10.40 1.30 -0.13
CA ASP A 122 -8.97 1.07 0.08
C ASP A 122 -8.19 2.38 0.11
N ALA A 123 -8.64 3.39 -0.66
CA ALA A 123 -8.15 4.76 -0.61
C ALA A 123 -8.56 5.53 0.67
N GLY A 124 -9.39 4.93 1.53
CA GLY A 124 -9.81 5.52 2.81
C GLY A 124 -10.80 6.67 2.66
N LEU A 125 -11.54 6.76 1.55
CA LEU A 125 -12.48 7.85 1.28
C LEU A 125 -13.84 7.66 1.94
N VAL A 126 -14.16 6.45 2.41
CA VAL A 126 -15.50 6.13 2.93
C VAL A 126 -15.45 5.33 4.21
N ASP A 127 -16.45 5.55 5.04
CA ASP A 127 -16.76 4.73 6.22
C ASP A 127 -18.03 3.92 5.97
N GLU A 128 -18.09 2.71 6.53
CA GLU A 128 -19.24 1.83 6.40
C GLU A 128 -20.29 2.13 7.49
N ASP A 129 -21.49 2.47 7.08
CA ASP A 129 -22.66 2.53 7.95
C ASP A 129 -23.18 1.10 8.21
N LYS A 130 -22.73 0.51 9.31
CA LYS A 130 -23.06 -0.87 9.70
C LYS A 130 -24.53 -1.08 10.08
N SER A 131 -25.31 0.00 10.20
CA SER A 131 -26.76 -0.08 10.46
C SER A 131 -27.55 -0.49 9.21
N LEU A 132 -27.01 -0.21 8.00
CA LEU A 132 -27.62 -0.51 6.72
C LEU A 132 -27.27 -1.93 6.29
N LYS A 133 -28.25 -2.83 6.32
CA LYS A 133 -28.09 -4.24 5.95
C LYS A 133 -29.00 -4.57 4.77
N GLY A 134 -28.48 -5.35 3.82
CA GLY A 134 -29.22 -5.78 2.62
C GLY A 134 -28.47 -5.45 1.33
N LYS A 135 -28.83 -6.14 0.25
CA LYS A 135 -28.16 -5.97 -1.05
C LYS A 135 -28.43 -4.61 -1.67
N GLU A 136 -29.57 -4.00 -1.37
CA GLU A 136 -29.99 -2.66 -1.81
C GLU A 136 -29.08 -1.55 -1.25
N TYR A 137 -28.44 -1.80 -0.12
CA TYR A 137 -27.50 -0.87 0.51
C TYR A 137 -26.04 -1.11 0.12
N LYS A 138 -25.75 -2.03 -0.80
CA LYS A 138 -24.39 -2.45 -1.16
C LYS A 138 -23.41 -1.30 -1.37
N TYR A 139 -23.84 -0.24 -2.01
CA TYR A 139 -23.02 0.94 -2.30
C TYR A 139 -23.31 2.09 -1.33
N ILE A 140 -24.58 2.39 -1.08
CA ILE A 140 -25.00 3.59 -0.34
C ILE A 140 -24.73 3.53 1.17
N LYS A 141 -24.38 2.37 1.72
CA LYS A 141 -23.91 2.23 3.09
C LYS A 141 -22.50 2.80 3.30
N TYR A 142 -21.74 3.02 2.25
CA TYR A 142 -20.43 3.65 2.30
C TYR A 142 -20.58 5.14 2.08
N LYS A 143 -20.27 5.90 3.14
CA LYS A 143 -20.43 7.35 3.16
C LYS A 143 -19.08 8.04 3.20
N PRO A 144 -18.88 9.15 2.49
CA PRO A 144 -17.66 9.94 2.60
C PRO A 144 -17.36 10.30 4.06
N ASN A 145 -16.11 10.23 4.41
CA ASN A 145 -15.60 10.57 5.74
C ASN A 145 -14.83 11.91 5.70
N LYS A 146 -14.32 12.36 6.85
CA LYS A 146 -13.55 13.61 6.97
C LYS A 146 -12.29 13.66 6.08
N PHE A 147 -11.69 12.52 5.78
CA PHE A 147 -10.57 12.46 4.86
C PHE A 147 -11.05 12.74 3.42
N ALA A 148 -12.18 12.14 3.02
CA ALA A 148 -12.79 12.41 1.72
C ALA A 148 -13.14 13.89 1.53
N GLU A 149 -13.73 14.56 2.54
CA GLU A 149 -14.04 15.99 2.48
C GLU A 149 -12.79 16.84 2.17
N LYS A 150 -11.65 16.48 2.77
CA LYS A 150 -10.37 17.15 2.45
C LYS A 150 -9.90 16.84 1.04
N MET A 151 -10.05 15.60 0.57
CA MET A 151 -9.67 15.24 -0.80
C MET A 151 -10.57 15.95 -1.81
N PHE A 152 -11.88 16.07 -1.55
CA PHE A 152 -12.78 16.85 -2.39
C PHE A 152 -12.35 18.32 -2.48
N SER A 153 -11.89 18.92 -1.37
CA SER A 153 -11.42 20.31 -1.36
C SER A 153 -10.11 20.54 -2.13
N LEU A 154 -9.24 19.51 -2.25
CA LEU A 154 -8.05 19.55 -3.10
C LEU A 154 -8.41 19.42 -4.58
N GLY A 155 -9.35 18.52 -4.88
CA GLY A 155 -9.76 18.21 -6.24
C GLY A 155 -8.88 17.22 -6.96
N VAL A 156 -9.40 16.64 -8.05
CA VAL A 156 -8.69 15.58 -8.82
C VAL A 156 -7.52 16.09 -9.65
N ASP A 157 -7.43 17.40 -9.87
CA ASP A 157 -6.32 18.02 -10.62
C ASP A 157 -5.09 18.24 -9.75
N ASP A 158 -5.22 18.13 -8.42
CA ASP A 158 -4.11 18.25 -7.47
C ASP A 158 -3.37 16.92 -7.32
N GLU A 159 -2.09 16.88 -7.69
CA GLU A 159 -1.26 15.67 -7.54
C GLU A 159 -1.07 15.23 -6.09
N SER A 160 -1.13 16.16 -5.12
CA SER A 160 -1.05 15.85 -3.70
C SER A 160 -2.25 15.03 -3.24
N MET A 161 -3.43 15.28 -3.80
CA MET A 161 -4.63 14.48 -3.53
C MET A 161 -4.37 13.00 -3.91
N TRP A 162 -3.84 12.74 -5.11
CA TRP A 162 -3.50 11.39 -5.55
C TRP A 162 -2.41 10.75 -4.69
N ALA A 163 -1.45 11.55 -4.24
CA ALA A 163 -0.38 11.07 -3.36
C ALA A 163 -0.91 10.66 -1.97
N TYR A 164 -1.88 11.38 -1.41
CA TYR A 164 -2.60 10.96 -0.20
C TYR A 164 -3.33 9.64 -0.40
N LEU A 165 -4.05 9.48 -1.54
CA LEU A 165 -4.71 8.20 -1.86
C LEU A 165 -3.70 7.06 -1.99
N MET A 166 -2.55 7.31 -2.64
CA MET A 166 -1.47 6.32 -2.76
C MET A 166 -0.99 5.84 -1.40
N CYS A 167 -0.78 6.75 -0.45
CA CYS A 167 -0.40 6.38 0.91
C CYS A 167 -1.40 5.41 1.55
N ASN A 168 -2.71 5.65 1.36
CA ASN A 168 -3.73 4.76 1.91
C ASN A 168 -3.79 3.41 1.17
N LEU A 169 -3.74 3.42 -0.16
CA LEU A 169 -3.76 2.22 -1.00
C LEU A 169 -2.63 1.25 -0.68
N VAL A 170 -1.43 1.79 -0.40
CA VAL A 170 -0.26 0.99 0.00
C VAL A 170 -0.48 0.28 1.35
N TYR A 171 -1.29 0.87 2.22
CA TYR A 171 -1.58 0.33 3.56
C TYR A 171 -2.99 -0.26 3.68
N ALA A 172 -3.73 -0.39 2.57
CA ALA A 172 -5.06 -0.98 2.57
C ALA A 172 -5.03 -2.41 3.15
N GLU A 173 -5.99 -2.72 4.05
CA GLU A 173 -6.04 -4.02 4.71
C GLU A 173 -6.51 -5.14 3.76
N ASP A 174 -7.44 -4.80 2.89
CA ASP A 174 -8.11 -5.73 1.98
C ASP A 174 -7.44 -5.83 0.60
N SER A 175 -6.40 -5.04 0.33
CA SER A 175 -5.71 -4.98 -0.97
C SER A 175 -4.20 -5.05 -0.78
N GLU A 176 -3.58 -5.95 -1.52
CA GLU A 176 -2.11 -6.08 -1.59
C GLU A 176 -1.54 -5.54 -2.92
N GLU A 177 -2.37 -5.10 -3.86
CA GLU A 177 -1.94 -4.76 -5.23
C GLU A 177 -0.92 -3.63 -5.25
N PHE A 178 -1.23 -2.47 -4.64
CA PHE A 178 -0.29 -1.35 -4.57
C PHE A 178 0.93 -1.66 -3.71
N ARG A 179 0.75 -2.37 -2.60
CA ARG A 179 1.86 -2.80 -1.74
C ARG A 179 2.80 -3.72 -2.48
N TRP A 180 2.26 -4.70 -3.20
CA TRP A 180 3.04 -5.61 -4.03
C TRP A 180 3.80 -4.85 -5.11
N PHE A 181 3.13 -3.94 -5.84
CA PHE A 181 3.75 -3.13 -6.87
C PHE A 181 4.96 -2.34 -6.33
N ILE A 182 4.76 -1.61 -5.22
CA ILE A 182 5.81 -0.79 -4.60
C ILE A 182 7.01 -1.63 -4.17
N LYS A 183 6.80 -2.84 -3.69
CA LYS A 183 7.88 -3.73 -3.21
C LYS A 183 8.60 -4.48 -4.32
N ASN A 184 7.93 -4.79 -5.41
CA ASN A 184 8.46 -5.72 -6.40
C ASN A 184 8.85 -5.07 -7.72
N ILE A 185 8.38 -3.84 -8.01
CA ILE A 185 8.78 -3.14 -9.22
C ILE A 185 9.93 -2.18 -8.87
N PRO A 186 11.13 -2.43 -9.41
CA PRO A 186 12.31 -1.63 -9.08
C PRO A 186 12.24 -0.23 -9.70
N PHE A 187 12.98 0.71 -9.11
CA PHE A 187 13.17 2.04 -9.68
C PHE A 187 14.18 2.00 -10.83
N SER A 188 13.95 2.87 -11.82
CA SER A 188 14.87 3.13 -12.94
C SER A 188 15.14 1.91 -13.84
N GLU A 189 14.41 0.83 -13.67
CA GLU A 189 14.47 -0.35 -14.52
C GLU A 189 13.25 -0.43 -15.43
N THR A 190 13.46 -0.93 -16.65
CA THR A 190 12.35 -1.17 -17.58
C THR A 190 11.55 -2.39 -17.13
N SER A 191 10.26 -2.19 -16.96
CA SER A 191 9.30 -3.24 -16.64
C SER A 191 8.32 -3.45 -17.79
N THR A 192 8.08 -4.71 -18.13
CA THR A 192 7.11 -5.11 -19.17
C THR A 192 5.98 -5.93 -18.55
N PRO A 193 4.83 -6.07 -19.24
CA PRO A 193 3.76 -6.95 -18.76
C PRO A 193 4.22 -8.38 -18.48
N GLU A 194 5.18 -8.90 -19.27
CA GLU A 194 5.75 -10.22 -19.10
C GLU A 194 6.58 -10.30 -17.81
N SER A 195 7.42 -9.28 -17.55
CA SER A 195 8.22 -9.24 -16.32
C SER A 195 7.33 -9.12 -15.07
N ILE A 196 6.21 -8.42 -15.16
CA ILE A 196 5.20 -8.35 -14.08
C ILE A 196 4.60 -9.73 -13.83
N LYS A 197 4.18 -10.43 -14.89
CA LYS A 197 3.60 -11.78 -14.77
C LYS A 197 4.57 -12.76 -14.12
N LEU A 198 5.84 -12.74 -14.52
CA LEU A 198 6.88 -13.59 -13.92
C LEU A 198 7.04 -13.32 -12.41
N ARG A 199 7.03 -12.05 -11.99
CA ARG A 199 7.08 -11.70 -10.55
C ARG A 199 5.80 -12.10 -9.80
N LEU A 200 4.65 -12.08 -10.47
CA LEU A 200 3.39 -12.55 -9.90
C LEU A 200 3.33 -14.08 -9.77
N ASP A 201 4.04 -14.82 -10.62
CA ASP A 201 4.13 -16.28 -10.52
C ASP A 201 4.68 -16.73 -9.17
N GLU A 202 5.62 -15.98 -8.59
CA GLU A 202 6.21 -16.27 -7.28
C GLU A 202 5.21 -16.16 -6.11
N VAL A 203 4.15 -15.37 -6.25
CA VAL A 203 3.18 -15.08 -5.18
C VAL A 203 1.77 -15.62 -5.46
N MET A 204 1.50 -16.02 -6.69
CA MET A 204 0.20 -16.54 -7.14
C MET A 204 0.30 -17.96 -7.71
N GLU A 205 0.99 -18.85 -7.00
CA GLU A 205 1.19 -20.25 -7.41
C GLU A 205 -0.13 -21.00 -7.71
N ASN A 206 -1.21 -20.62 -7.03
CA ASN A 206 -2.54 -21.24 -7.16
C ASN A 206 -3.39 -20.69 -8.32
N ASP A 207 -2.94 -19.64 -9.01
CA ASP A 207 -3.64 -19.09 -10.19
C ASP A 207 -3.36 -19.92 -11.45
N LYS A 208 -3.87 -21.14 -11.47
CA LYS A 208 -3.71 -22.07 -12.61
C LYS A 208 -4.30 -21.55 -13.92
N SER A 209 -5.30 -20.67 -13.84
CA SER A 209 -5.97 -20.10 -15.02
C SER A 209 -5.20 -18.91 -15.62
N GLY A 210 -4.33 -18.28 -14.85
CA GLY A 210 -3.66 -17.02 -15.18
C GLY A 210 -4.61 -15.83 -15.26
N LEU A 211 -5.88 -15.99 -14.84
CA LEU A 211 -6.87 -14.94 -14.91
C LEU A 211 -6.58 -13.82 -13.90
N GLY A 212 -6.22 -14.18 -12.67
CA GLY A 212 -5.86 -13.21 -11.64
C GLY A 212 -4.67 -12.36 -12.04
N LYS A 213 -3.59 -12.98 -12.54
CA LYS A 213 -2.41 -12.26 -13.04
C LYS A 213 -2.74 -11.32 -14.19
N ARG A 214 -3.62 -11.74 -15.10
CA ARG A 214 -4.09 -10.89 -16.19
C ARG A 214 -4.87 -9.70 -15.66
N ASN A 215 -5.79 -9.92 -14.72
CA ASN A 215 -6.56 -8.85 -14.09
C ASN A 215 -5.65 -7.82 -13.43
N ILE A 216 -4.65 -8.25 -12.67
CA ILE A 216 -3.66 -7.35 -12.04
C ILE A 216 -2.91 -6.54 -13.09
N CYS A 217 -2.39 -7.17 -14.13
CA CYS A 217 -1.70 -6.45 -15.20
C CYS A 217 -2.60 -5.42 -15.90
N ASP A 218 -3.89 -5.74 -16.11
CA ASP A 218 -4.83 -4.83 -16.74
C ASP A 218 -5.22 -3.67 -15.79
N ALA A 219 -5.38 -3.94 -14.50
CA ALA A 219 -5.62 -2.91 -13.48
C ALA A 219 -4.41 -1.97 -13.35
N LEU A 220 -3.20 -2.52 -13.21
CA LEU A 220 -1.96 -1.73 -13.15
C LEU A 220 -1.78 -0.86 -14.38
N LYS A 221 -2.05 -1.39 -15.58
CA LYS A 221 -2.04 -0.61 -16.82
C LYS A 221 -2.97 0.59 -16.76
N SER A 222 -4.20 0.40 -16.23
CA SER A 222 -5.16 1.50 -16.03
C SER A 222 -4.63 2.53 -15.03
N PHE A 223 -4.09 2.11 -13.89
CA PHE A 223 -3.49 3.01 -12.91
C PHE A 223 -2.32 3.81 -13.48
N LEU A 224 -1.45 3.18 -14.25
CA LEU A 224 -0.26 3.84 -14.81
C LEU A 224 -0.61 4.85 -15.92
N ILE A 225 -1.61 4.56 -16.75
CA ILE A 225 -1.89 5.33 -17.96
C ILE A 225 -3.04 6.30 -17.76
N LYS A 226 -4.07 5.90 -17.02
CA LYS A 226 -5.33 6.67 -16.91
C LYS A 226 -5.47 7.43 -15.59
N THR A 227 -4.40 7.50 -14.78
CA THR A 227 -4.37 8.28 -13.53
C THR A 227 -3.04 8.99 -13.33
N PRO A 228 -2.99 10.02 -12.48
CA PRO A 228 -1.76 10.70 -12.06
C PRO A 228 -0.74 9.81 -11.35
N PHE A 229 -1.12 8.63 -10.85
CA PHE A 229 -0.18 7.69 -10.23
C PHE A 229 1.00 7.35 -11.14
N GLY A 230 0.75 7.20 -12.46
CA GLY A 230 1.79 6.87 -13.41
C GLY A 230 2.83 7.98 -13.55
N LYS A 231 2.54 8.96 -14.37
CA LYS A 231 3.52 10.01 -14.74
C LYS A 231 3.80 11.00 -13.63
N GLN A 232 2.79 11.49 -12.95
CA GLN A 232 2.96 12.56 -11.96
C GLN A 232 3.63 12.06 -10.69
N LEU A 233 3.12 10.96 -10.11
CA LEU A 233 3.70 10.37 -8.89
C LEU A 233 4.84 9.38 -9.15
N GLY A 234 5.21 9.16 -10.40
CA GLY A 234 6.40 8.39 -10.76
C GLY A 234 6.24 6.88 -10.79
N LEU A 235 5.04 6.30 -10.60
CA LEU A 235 4.89 4.85 -10.73
C LEU A 235 5.20 4.35 -12.15
N GLY A 236 5.07 5.23 -13.14
CA GLY A 236 5.44 5.03 -14.53
C GLY A 236 5.89 6.37 -15.11
N SER A 237 7.07 6.86 -14.68
CA SER A 237 7.63 8.14 -15.14
C SER A 237 7.89 8.16 -16.65
N VAL A 238 8.23 7.00 -17.20
CA VAL A 238 8.25 6.72 -18.64
C VAL A 238 7.29 5.59 -18.92
N ILE A 239 6.38 5.78 -19.85
CA ILE A 239 5.39 4.76 -20.25
C ILE A 239 5.32 4.75 -21.77
N ASP A 240 5.52 3.59 -22.36
CA ASP A 240 5.33 3.33 -23.78
C ASP A 240 4.15 2.40 -23.98
N TYR A 241 3.14 2.86 -24.73
CA TYR A 241 1.93 2.10 -24.98
C TYR A 241 1.28 2.51 -26.32
N GLU A 242 0.51 1.59 -26.86
CA GLU A 242 -0.34 1.82 -28.02
C GLU A 242 -1.83 1.87 -27.60
N GLU A 243 -2.54 2.82 -28.13
CA GLU A 243 -4.00 2.91 -27.95
C GLU A 243 -4.69 2.74 -29.31
N LYS A 244 -5.59 1.77 -29.38
CA LYS A 244 -6.39 1.49 -30.57
C LYS A 244 -7.87 1.63 -30.22
N VAL A 245 -8.59 2.43 -31.00
CA VAL A 245 -10.04 2.54 -30.91
C VAL A 245 -10.63 1.74 -32.06
N SER A 246 -11.39 0.71 -31.72
CA SER A 246 -12.08 -0.12 -32.72
C SER A 246 -13.30 0.61 -33.31
N SER A 247 -13.78 0.15 -34.44
CA SER A 247 -14.95 0.76 -35.16
C SER A 247 -16.22 0.83 -34.30
N ASN A 248 -16.33 0.01 -33.27
CA ASN A 248 -17.45 0.05 -32.29
C ASN A 248 -17.17 0.93 -31.08
N GLY A 249 -16.16 1.79 -31.12
CA GLY A 249 -15.78 2.70 -30.03
C GLY A 249 -15.07 2.04 -28.83
N ARG A 250 -14.68 0.76 -28.93
CA ARG A 250 -13.95 0.09 -27.86
C ARG A 250 -12.48 0.48 -27.89
N GLU A 251 -12.01 1.10 -26.82
CA GLU A 251 -10.60 1.38 -26.58
C GLU A 251 -9.85 0.11 -26.14
N THR A 252 -8.71 -0.14 -26.73
CA THR A 252 -7.77 -1.19 -26.33
C THR A 252 -6.41 -0.57 -26.14
N ILE A 253 -5.83 -0.74 -24.95
CA ILE A 253 -4.51 -0.24 -24.60
C ILE A 253 -3.55 -1.43 -24.50
N THR A 254 -2.46 -1.36 -25.24
CA THR A 254 -1.34 -2.30 -25.17
C THR A 254 -0.18 -1.58 -24.51
N LEU A 255 0.19 -1.97 -23.31
CA LEU A 255 1.38 -1.48 -22.61
C LEU A 255 2.59 -2.25 -23.14
N ASN A 256 3.59 -1.56 -23.67
CA ASN A 256 4.84 -2.13 -24.11
C ASN A 256 5.83 -2.23 -22.95
N TYR A 257 6.11 -1.09 -22.32
CA TYR A 257 6.94 -1.03 -21.11
C TYR A 257 6.65 0.23 -20.30
N PHE A 258 7.16 0.23 -19.09
CA PHE A 258 7.23 1.45 -18.26
C PHE A 258 8.50 1.42 -17.39
N VAL A 259 8.85 2.60 -16.90
CA VAL A 259 9.96 2.79 -15.94
C VAL A 259 9.41 3.50 -14.72
N ARG A 260 9.61 2.91 -13.56
CA ARG A 260 9.30 3.53 -12.29
C ARG A 260 10.34 4.59 -11.96
N GLY A 261 9.91 5.80 -11.66
CA GLY A 261 10.75 6.94 -11.29
C GLY A 261 10.31 7.55 -9.97
N SER A 262 10.70 8.80 -9.77
CA SER A 262 10.44 9.56 -8.54
C SER A 262 9.31 10.56 -8.74
N TRP A 263 8.59 10.87 -7.66
CA TRP A 263 7.74 12.04 -7.60
C TRP A 263 8.64 13.29 -7.58
N LYS A 264 8.48 14.18 -8.57
CA LYS A 264 9.42 15.29 -8.80
C LYS A 264 9.25 16.44 -7.83
N ASN A 265 8.01 16.75 -7.48
CA ASN A 265 7.67 17.89 -6.62
C ASN A 265 6.84 17.42 -5.42
N PRO A 266 7.43 16.68 -4.47
CA PRO A 266 6.69 16.11 -3.35
C PRO A 266 6.18 17.22 -2.42
N ASP A 267 4.90 17.14 -2.07
CA ASP A 267 4.30 18.00 -1.05
C ASP A 267 4.74 17.53 0.35
N GLU A 268 5.28 18.44 1.15
CA GLU A 268 5.79 18.16 2.50
C GLU A 268 4.73 17.54 3.41
N LYS A 269 3.48 17.97 3.29
CA LYS A 269 2.38 17.45 4.11
C LYS A 269 2.04 16.00 3.75
N VAL A 270 2.13 15.65 2.46
CA VAL A 270 1.97 14.27 2.02
C VAL A 270 3.10 13.41 2.53
N ILE A 271 4.35 13.89 2.46
CA ILE A 271 5.50 13.16 2.99
C ILE A 271 5.36 12.94 4.50
N LEU A 272 4.93 13.97 5.25
CA LEU A 272 4.64 13.83 6.67
C LEU A 272 3.53 12.80 6.94
N TYR A 273 2.46 12.80 6.13
CA TYR A 273 1.39 11.80 6.22
C TYR A 273 1.90 10.38 5.93
N ALA A 274 2.73 10.22 4.90
CA ALA A 274 3.34 8.94 4.56
C ALA A 274 4.27 8.43 5.68
N LEU A 275 5.05 9.33 6.32
CA LEU A 275 5.85 9.01 7.51
C LEU A 275 4.98 8.55 8.68
N TYR A 276 3.84 9.19 8.89
CA TYR A 276 2.91 8.81 9.93
C TYR A 276 2.35 7.40 9.70
N LYS A 277 1.92 7.11 8.47
CA LYS A 277 1.47 5.76 8.06
C LYS A 277 2.56 4.71 8.22
N PHE A 278 3.78 5.07 7.85
CA PHE A 278 4.96 4.21 8.04
C PHE A 278 5.20 3.92 9.52
N ALA A 279 5.18 4.95 10.37
CA ALA A 279 5.36 4.82 11.81
C ALA A 279 4.28 3.92 12.43
N GLU A 280 3.02 4.12 12.06
CA GLU A 280 1.88 3.32 12.51
C GLU A 280 2.07 1.83 12.13
N ALA A 281 2.42 1.55 10.89
CA ALA A 281 2.68 0.20 10.41
C ALA A 281 3.87 -0.47 11.10
N CYS A 282 4.84 0.32 11.56
CA CYS A 282 5.99 -0.13 12.32
C CYS A 282 5.73 -0.20 13.84
N GLY A 283 4.48 -0.12 14.29
CA GLY A 283 4.10 -0.22 15.70
C GLY A 283 4.22 1.10 16.47
N ASN A 284 3.92 2.22 15.81
CA ASN A 284 4.00 3.59 16.35
C ASN A 284 5.42 4.03 16.74
N TYR A 285 6.40 3.58 15.99
CA TYR A 285 7.79 3.99 16.19
C TYR A 285 7.95 5.50 15.89
N ARG A 286 8.56 6.24 16.82
CA ARG A 286 8.59 7.71 16.76
C ARG A 286 9.91 8.29 16.27
N GLN A 287 10.92 7.46 16.06
CA GLN A 287 12.25 7.91 15.67
C GLN A 287 12.79 7.05 14.53
N PHE A 288 13.12 7.69 13.43
CA PHE A 288 13.77 7.09 12.27
C PHE A 288 15.00 7.90 11.90
N THR A 289 16.10 7.23 11.57
CA THR A 289 17.22 7.94 10.96
C THR A 289 16.92 8.17 9.48
N LEU A 290 17.32 9.31 8.95
CA LEU A 290 17.16 9.63 7.53
C LEU A 290 17.82 8.54 6.65
N THR A 291 19.02 8.08 7.02
CA THR A 291 19.70 6.99 6.32
C THR A 291 18.83 5.74 6.20
N ARG A 292 18.13 5.39 7.26
CA ARG A 292 17.25 4.20 7.28
C ARG A 292 15.99 4.38 6.45
N LEU A 293 15.45 5.59 6.38
CA LEU A 293 14.29 5.90 5.53
C LEU A 293 14.66 5.90 4.04
N LEU A 294 15.90 6.30 3.71
CA LEU A 294 16.41 6.31 2.35
C LEU A 294 16.90 4.94 1.86
N ASP A 295 17.22 4.03 2.77
CA ASP A 295 17.68 2.69 2.42
C ASP A 295 16.50 1.78 2.12
N THR A 296 16.20 1.60 0.82
CA THR A 296 15.11 0.74 0.35
C THR A 296 15.38 -0.75 0.53
N SER A 297 16.62 -1.14 0.85
CA SER A 297 16.98 -2.54 1.13
C SER A 297 16.59 -2.98 2.55
N VAL A 298 16.32 -2.04 3.45
CA VAL A 298 15.90 -2.32 4.82
C VAL A 298 14.48 -2.86 4.83
N GLU A 299 14.34 -4.13 5.17
CA GLU A 299 13.03 -4.72 5.39
C GLU A 299 12.37 -4.15 6.64
N SER A 300 11.14 -3.65 6.46
CA SER A 300 10.31 -3.15 7.54
C SER A 300 8.86 -3.60 7.39
N ALA A 301 8.08 -3.50 8.46
CA ALA A 301 6.64 -3.77 8.42
C ALA A 301 5.89 -2.73 7.58
N GLY A 302 6.38 -1.49 7.58
CA GLY A 302 5.88 -0.40 6.76
C GLY A 302 6.64 -0.29 5.44
N ILE A 303 6.13 0.56 4.57
CA ILE A 303 6.76 0.98 3.32
C ILE A 303 7.10 2.46 3.47
N SER A 304 8.40 2.79 3.42
CA SER A 304 8.84 4.18 3.61
C SER A 304 8.34 5.11 2.50
N PRO A 305 8.22 6.42 2.76
CA PRO A 305 7.92 7.40 1.70
C PRO A 305 8.89 7.31 0.53
N THR A 306 10.17 7.01 0.80
CA THR A 306 11.18 6.76 -0.23
C THR A 306 10.79 5.60 -1.15
N GLN A 307 10.32 4.50 -0.58
CA GLN A 307 9.86 3.36 -1.37
C GLN A 307 8.59 3.66 -2.15
N ILE A 308 7.68 4.47 -1.59
CA ILE A 308 6.43 4.83 -2.27
C ILE A 308 6.71 5.77 -3.44
N PHE A 309 7.43 6.87 -3.19
CA PHE A 309 7.56 8.01 -4.10
C PHE A 309 8.92 8.15 -4.76
N GLY A 310 9.88 7.26 -4.51
CA GLY A 310 11.21 7.33 -5.08
C GLY A 310 12.03 8.52 -4.58
N LEU A 311 11.82 8.95 -3.33
CA LEU A 311 12.49 10.12 -2.77
C LEU A 311 13.98 9.87 -2.54
N ASN A 312 14.77 10.90 -2.67
CA ASN A 312 16.18 10.94 -2.31
C ASN A 312 16.41 11.86 -1.09
N ARG A 313 17.67 12.10 -0.74
CA ARG A 313 18.01 12.92 0.42
C ARG A 313 17.62 14.40 0.30
N GLU A 314 17.52 14.89 -0.93
CA GLU A 314 17.19 16.30 -1.20
C GLU A 314 15.68 16.53 -1.17
N THR A 315 14.90 15.50 -1.49
CA THR A 315 13.43 15.54 -1.56
C THR A 315 12.73 15.00 -0.32
N MET A 316 13.47 14.41 0.63
CA MET A 316 12.98 13.90 1.91
C MET A 316 13.19 14.91 3.04
#